data_d2ca8490d5c781b4752d2fd313bdfc04
#
_entry.id   d2ca8490d5c781b4752d2fd313bdfc04
#
_cell.length_a   1.000
_cell.length_b   1.000
_cell.length_c   1.000
_cell.angle_alpha   90.00
_cell.angle_beta   90.00
_cell.angle_gamma   90.00
#
_symmetry.space_group_name_H-M   'P 1'
#
loop_
_entity.id
_entity.type
_entity.pdbx_description
1 polymer ?
#
loop_
_entity_poly.entity_id
_entity_poly.type
_entity_poly.pdbx_seq_one_letter_code
_entity_poly.pdbx_strand_id
1 'polypeptide(L)'
;MARPKKVHRFKLTEFPNPAGSLSWRVSGTKLDGSRVRQNFDTKAEAMQTLADLEGETEGNTEETRARRTRLTVEQLADAEAAFGTATGRNLSAIVSHYLGLEARAKAKGLDLDTAIAFTESHHRHETKEVTILTARAEFTETRHGRTESTQAHYETILRLLLKPDPNKPVHRFTVGDIEKILARYSNANSKRTVRRIFSIFFGWCVRHHYCLEDPCKRLDKLPKDISQISVLSLDEVKRLLYAAVSYQDGAAAAPIAIGLFAGLRPSEIADLKQEDVTGDKIRVSGGKLRRKLKRSVPMPPVLAEWLKVYPFTALPKGWQYKMNALKEATKAAKWVQDIVRHTSITFQTERDKNEALTAYNNGTSKAMMDLHYRNTIDEERTVTEFWDLTPTKLLKKKPVITLPERKTVAWPDKAALKKLVWQKPLIHAAADIGVSDVALKKHCVKLEIALPPTGHWIKDVRDRQECP
;
A
#
# COMPACT_ATOMS: atom_id res chain seq x y z
N MET A 1 39.86 36.62 61.94
CA MET A 1 40.86 36.80 60.90
C MET A 1 41.10 38.26 60.71
N ALA A 2 42.38 38.72 60.82
CA ALA A 2 42.72 40.13 60.69
C ALA A 2 42.58 40.57 59.22
N ARG A 3 41.95 41.70 58.97
CA ARG A 3 41.85 42.30 57.63
C ARG A 3 43.28 42.52 57.08
N PRO A 4 43.55 42.13 55.82
CA PRO A 4 44.82 42.41 55.20
C PRO A 4 45.06 43.94 55.14
N LYS A 5 46.25 44.43 55.51
CA LYS A 5 46.59 45.84 55.38
C LYS A 5 46.59 46.24 53.92
N LYS A 6 45.74 47.25 53.56
CA LYS A 6 45.80 47.87 52.22
C LYS A 6 47.19 48.39 51.95
N VAL A 7 47.86 47.93 50.93
CA VAL A 7 49.12 48.46 50.46
C VAL A 7 48.84 49.58 49.48
N HIS A 8 48.94 50.82 49.99
CA HIS A 8 48.80 52.01 49.17
C HIS A 8 50.00 52.17 48.23
N ARG A 9 49.75 52.22 46.91
CA ARG A 9 50.78 52.46 45.87
C ARG A 9 51.18 53.89 45.74
N PHE A 10 50.34 54.83 46.21
CA PHE A 10 50.63 56.25 46.23
C PHE A 10 50.70 56.69 47.65
N LYS A 11 51.66 57.69 47.89
CA LYS A 11 51.87 58.28 49.19
C LYS A 11 51.58 59.76 49.11
N LEU A 12 50.85 60.27 50.11
CA LEU A 12 50.72 61.69 50.40
C LEU A 12 51.81 62.13 51.34
N THR A 13 52.63 63.09 50.95
CA THR A 13 53.67 63.67 51.78
C THR A 13 53.52 65.19 51.86
N GLU A 14 53.66 65.66 53.04
CA GLU A 14 53.66 67.11 53.37
C GLU A 14 55.14 67.59 53.27
N PHE A 15 55.28 68.73 52.63
CA PHE A 15 56.65 69.34 52.62
C PHE A 15 56.50 70.90 52.68
N PRO A 16 57.42 71.57 53.41
CA PRO A 16 57.48 73.01 53.52
C PRO A 16 58.04 73.64 52.24
N ASN A 17 57.43 74.70 51.75
CA ASN A 17 57.91 75.49 50.64
C ASN A 17 58.96 76.55 51.19
N PRO A 18 59.88 77.01 50.34
CA PRO A 18 60.92 78.02 50.73
C PRO A 18 60.28 79.33 51.24
N ALA A 19 59.00 79.62 50.92
CA ALA A 19 58.21 80.77 51.34
C ALA A 19 57.42 80.59 52.67
N GLY A 20 57.64 79.45 53.40
CA GLY A 20 57.01 79.18 54.71
C GLY A 20 55.59 78.60 54.66
N SER A 21 55.00 78.38 53.47
CA SER A 21 53.71 77.69 53.30
C SER A 21 53.93 76.19 53.17
N LEU A 22 52.89 75.38 53.54
CA LEU A 22 52.84 73.94 53.41
C LEU A 22 52.27 73.52 52.08
N SER A 23 52.91 72.66 51.36
CA SER A 23 52.40 72.03 50.14
C SER A 23 52.33 70.53 50.33
N TRP A 24 51.39 69.95 49.60
CA TRP A 24 51.15 68.53 49.67
C TRP A 24 51.54 67.82 48.38
N ARG A 25 52.23 66.68 48.46
CA ARG A 25 52.73 65.90 47.32
C ARG A 25 52.10 64.53 47.29
N VAL A 26 51.45 64.21 46.17
CA VAL A 26 51.10 62.87 45.85
C VAL A 26 52.16 62.25 44.97
N SER A 27 52.73 61.12 45.42
CA SER A 27 53.82 60.43 44.66
C SER A 27 53.59 58.92 44.71
N GLY A 28 53.86 58.24 43.59
CA GLY A 28 53.75 56.78 43.45
C GLY A 28 54.02 56.31 42.03
N THR A 29 53.78 55.05 41.75
CA THR A 29 53.98 54.46 40.41
C THR A 29 52.63 53.82 39.96
N LYS A 30 52.15 54.18 38.76
CA LYS A 30 50.99 53.57 38.13
C LYS A 30 51.23 52.12 37.70
N LEU A 31 50.21 51.37 37.36
CA LEU A 31 50.32 49.97 36.92
C LEU A 31 51.15 49.82 35.64
N ASP A 32 51.12 50.83 34.78
CA ASP A 32 51.91 50.88 33.52
C ASP A 32 53.44 51.23 33.77
N GLY A 33 53.89 51.35 35.01
CA GLY A 33 55.23 51.69 35.37
C GLY A 33 55.53 53.17 35.34
N SER A 34 54.63 54.07 34.98
CA SER A 34 54.86 55.53 34.98
C SER A 34 54.84 56.09 36.41
N ARG A 35 55.74 57.01 36.66
CA ARG A 35 55.88 57.68 37.97
C ARG A 35 54.98 58.92 38.03
N VAL A 36 54.18 59.00 39.08
CA VAL A 36 53.35 60.18 39.40
C VAL A 36 54.05 60.96 40.52
N ARG A 37 54.17 62.25 40.32
CA ARG A 37 54.68 63.20 41.36
C ARG A 37 54.01 64.52 41.09
N GLN A 38 52.97 64.85 41.88
CA GLN A 38 52.20 66.10 41.78
C GLN A 38 52.13 66.83 43.09
N ASN A 39 52.32 68.15 43.04
CA ASN A 39 52.27 69.03 44.21
C ASN A 39 50.95 69.79 44.21
N PHE A 40 50.41 70.02 45.37
CA PHE A 40 49.10 70.70 45.60
C PHE A 40 49.22 71.72 46.74
N ASP A 41 48.55 72.82 46.62
CA ASP A 41 48.58 73.87 47.64
C ASP A 41 47.60 73.59 48.79
N THR A 42 46.61 72.72 48.57
CA THR A 42 45.69 72.28 49.61
C THR A 42 45.73 70.79 49.85
N LYS A 43 45.52 70.40 51.11
CA LYS A 43 45.44 68.97 51.50
C LYS A 43 44.24 68.25 50.85
N ALA A 44 43.12 68.99 50.65
CA ALA A 44 41.92 68.43 50.10
C ALA A 44 42.07 67.99 48.63
N GLU A 45 42.73 68.83 47.78
CA GLU A 45 43.04 68.47 46.38
C GLU A 45 43.99 67.32 46.27
N ALA A 46 45.05 67.29 47.14
CA ALA A 46 45.95 66.21 47.18
C ALA A 46 45.30 64.88 47.60
N MET A 47 44.41 64.88 48.55
CA MET A 47 43.67 63.70 48.97
C MET A 47 42.69 63.26 47.92
N GLN A 48 42.03 64.18 47.19
CA GLN A 48 41.16 63.82 46.06
C GLN A 48 41.92 63.13 44.96
N THR A 49 43.08 63.72 44.56
CA THR A 49 43.97 63.14 43.53
C THR A 49 44.52 61.79 43.96
N LEU A 50 44.87 61.64 45.24
CA LEU A 50 45.30 60.36 45.79
C LEU A 50 44.20 59.27 45.64
N ALA A 51 42.94 59.63 45.99
CA ALA A 51 41.82 58.74 45.90
C ALA A 51 41.49 58.34 44.44
N ASP A 52 41.59 59.30 43.51
CA ASP A 52 41.36 59.04 42.07
C ASP A 52 42.46 58.11 41.51
N LEU A 53 43.71 58.31 41.85
CA LEU A 53 44.79 57.45 41.41
C LEU A 53 44.76 56.05 42.03
N GLU A 54 44.36 55.90 43.28
CA GLU A 54 44.14 54.59 43.91
C GLU A 54 42.92 53.89 43.31
N GLY A 55 41.82 54.63 43.02
CA GLY A 55 40.64 54.10 42.32
C GLY A 55 40.94 53.60 40.90
N GLU A 56 41.78 54.35 40.16
CA GLU A 56 42.25 53.88 38.85
C GLU A 56 43.10 52.58 38.95
N THR A 57 43.77 52.37 40.05
CA THR A 57 44.62 51.22 40.28
C THR A 57 43.84 49.99 40.77
N GLU A 58 42.83 50.17 41.56
CA GLU A 58 41.96 49.09 42.06
C GLU A 58 40.96 48.58 40.98
N GLY A 59 40.68 49.41 39.95
CA GLY A 59 39.67 49.08 38.89
C GLY A 59 40.18 48.42 37.65
N ASN A 60 41.44 48.02 37.56
CA ASN A 60 42.04 47.61 36.28
C ASN A 60 42.44 46.11 36.14
N THR A 61 41.86 45.25 36.95
CA THR A 61 41.77 43.82 36.60
C THR A 61 40.50 43.60 35.81
N GLU A 62 40.59 42.92 34.65
CA GLU A 62 39.40 42.59 33.77
C GLU A 62 38.30 41.90 34.56
N GLU A 63 38.62 41.24 35.69
CA GLU A 63 37.65 40.55 36.57
C GLU A 63 36.86 41.49 37.53
N THR A 64 37.28 42.77 37.70
CA THR A 64 36.68 43.67 38.72
C THR A 64 36.23 45.02 38.17
N ARG A 65 36.07 45.16 36.84
CA ARG A 65 35.43 46.35 36.26
C ARG A 65 33.93 46.37 36.55
N ALA A 66 33.49 46.80 37.71
CA ALA A 66 32.12 47.14 38.00
C ALA A 66 31.66 48.29 37.06
N ARG A 67 31.12 47.96 35.91
CA ARG A 67 30.44 48.94 35.03
C ARG A 67 29.16 49.39 35.68
N ARG A 68 28.92 50.67 35.77
CA ARG A 68 27.59 51.18 36.13
C ARG A 68 26.61 50.73 35.08
N THR A 69 25.65 49.94 35.47
CA THR A 69 24.53 49.49 34.63
C THR A 69 23.33 50.42 34.79
N ARG A 70 22.52 50.56 33.74
CA ARG A 70 21.22 51.25 33.79
C ARG A 70 20.09 50.31 34.19
N LEU A 71 20.37 49.05 34.45
CA LEU A 71 19.39 48.06 34.86
C LEU A 71 18.95 48.32 36.31
N THR A 72 17.66 48.08 36.59
CA THR A 72 17.17 48.02 37.96
C THR A 72 17.74 46.81 38.69
N VAL A 73 17.66 46.78 40.02
CA VAL A 73 18.08 45.64 40.82
C VAL A 73 17.42 44.33 40.38
N GLU A 74 16.10 44.40 40.07
CA GLU A 74 15.33 43.25 39.58
C GLU A 74 15.81 42.78 38.22
N GLN A 75 16.04 43.71 37.28
CA GLN A 75 16.58 43.39 35.96
C GLN A 75 17.99 42.82 36.02
N LEU A 76 18.80 43.25 37.00
CA LEU A 76 20.14 42.69 37.18
C LEU A 76 20.06 41.26 37.72
N ALA A 77 19.20 41.00 38.70
CA ALA A 77 18.95 39.67 39.23
C ALA A 77 18.43 38.69 38.16
N ASP A 78 17.49 39.16 37.31
CA ASP A 78 16.99 38.38 36.17
C ASP A 78 18.09 38.08 35.16
N ALA A 79 18.93 39.07 34.82
CA ALA A 79 20.05 38.85 33.92
C ALA A 79 21.06 37.85 34.49
N GLU A 80 21.40 37.92 35.80
CA GLU A 80 22.28 36.95 36.43
C GLU A 80 21.73 35.54 36.43
N ALA A 81 20.44 35.36 36.72
CA ALA A 81 19.73 34.10 36.65
C ALA A 81 19.72 33.54 35.20
N ALA A 82 19.47 34.41 34.21
CA ALA A 82 19.47 34.05 32.82
C ALA A 82 20.86 33.61 32.32
N PHE A 83 21.94 34.29 32.75
CA PHE A 83 23.31 33.87 32.44
C PHE A 83 23.66 32.53 33.09
N GLY A 84 23.21 32.27 34.30
CA GLY A 84 23.35 30.97 34.96
C GLY A 84 22.70 29.83 34.16
N THR A 85 21.51 30.09 33.58
CA THR A 85 20.77 29.11 32.79
C THR A 85 21.34 28.96 31.38
N ALA A 86 21.89 30.01 30.78
CA ALA A 86 22.36 30.04 29.39
C ALA A 86 23.66 29.27 29.15
N THR A 87 24.33 28.82 30.21
CA THR A 87 25.55 27.97 30.16
C THR A 87 26.55 28.38 29.06
N GLY A 88 27.06 29.63 29.13
CA GLY A 88 28.06 30.15 28.21
C GLY A 88 27.58 30.64 26.85
N ARG A 89 26.27 30.64 26.60
CA ARG A 89 25.66 31.21 25.38
C ARG A 89 25.44 32.73 25.53
N ASN A 90 25.51 33.43 24.39
CA ASN A 90 25.22 34.86 24.36
C ASN A 90 23.69 35.11 24.52
N LEU A 91 23.27 35.73 25.62
CA LEU A 91 21.87 36.02 25.94
C LEU A 91 21.14 36.84 24.85
N SER A 92 21.84 37.87 24.32
CA SER A 92 21.24 38.69 23.26
C SER A 92 20.95 37.89 22.00
N ALA A 93 21.79 36.90 21.65
CA ALA A 93 21.55 36.02 20.55
C ALA A 93 20.38 35.08 20.81
N ILE A 94 20.26 34.54 22.04
CA ILE A 94 19.13 33.67 22.43
C ILE A 94 17.81 34.47 22.33
N VAL A 95 17.75 35.65 22.89
CA VAL A 95 16.55 36.51 22.87
C VAL A 95 16.16 36.88 21.44
N SER A 96 17.14 37.33 20.64
CA SER A 96 16.89 37.65 19.22
C SER A 96 16.38 36.45 18.42
N HIS A 97 16.91 35.28 18.68
CA HIS A 97 16.48 34.05 18.03
C HIS A 97 15.05 33.68 18.45
N TYR A 98 14.75 33.72 19.74
CA TYR A 98 13.40 33.47 20.28
C TYR A 98 12.33 34.41 19.69
N LEU A 99 12.61 35.70 19.70
CA LEU A 99 11.69 36.74 19.14
C LEU A 99 11.50 36.54 17.64
N GLY A 100 12.56 36.13 16.93
CA GLY A 100 12.48 35.77 15.50
C GLY A 100 11.59 34.56 15.24
N LEU A 101 11.65 33.53 16.09
CA LEU A 101 10.77 32.36 15.99
C LEU A 101 9.31 32.72 16.31
N GLU A 102 9.10 33.52 17.39
CA GLU A 102 7.77 34.01 17.78
C GLU A 102 7.11 34.81 16.66
N ALA A 103 7.84 35.74 16.04
CA ALA A 103 7.34 36.53 14.92
C ALA A 103 6.96 35.66 13.71
N ARG A 104 7.76 34.62 13.42
CA ARG A 104 7.46 33.67 12.35
C ARG A 104 6.21 32.83 12.63
N ALA A 105 6.01 32.41 13.89
CA ALA A 105 4.80 31.69 14.31
C ALA A 105 3.56 32.59 14.20
N LYS A 106 3.63 33.83 14.75
CA LYS A 106 2.55 34.83 14.65
C LYS A 106 2.16 35.19 13.22
N ALA A 107 3.13 35.28 12.31
CA ALA A 107 2.88 35.49 10.87
C ALA A 107 2.08 34.36 10.21
N LYS A 108 2.03 33.19 10.83
CA LYS A 108 1.22 32.04 10.42
C LYS A 108 -0.07 31.89 11.23
N GLY A 109 -0.40 32.83 12.10
CA GLY A 109 -1.56 32.76 12.99
C GLY A 109 -1.42 31.74 14.14
N LEU A 110 -0.19 31.34 14.48
CA LEU A 110 0.12 30.41 15.55
C LEU A 110 0.90 31.10 16.67
N ASP A 111 0.71 30.65 17.89
CA ASP A 111 1.68 30.89 18.96
C ASP A 111 2.80 29.82 18.88
N LEU A 112 3.93 30.08 19.55
CA LEU A 112 5.10 29.24 19.46
C LEU A 112 4.88 27.83 20.06
N ASP A 113 4.15 27.76 21.19
CA ASP A 113 3.87 26.51 21.89
C ASP A 113 2.96 25.62 21.05
N THR A 114 1.92 26.20 20.44
CA THR A 114 1.06 25.49 19.48
C THR A 114 1.84 24.99 18.28
N ALA A 115 2.79 25.78 17.75
CA ALA A 115 3.65 25.36 16.64
C ALA A 115 4.57 24.20 17.03
N ILE A 116 5.12 24.22 18.23
CA ILE A 116 5.96 23.12 18.76
C ILE A 116 5.11 21.87 18.98
N ALA A 117 3.97 21.96 19.68
CA ALA A 117 3.06 20.85 19.92
C ALA A 117 2.57 20.21 18.61
N PHE A 118 2.26 21.04 17.60
CA PHE A 118 1.95 20.57 16.26
C PHE A 118 3.12 19.81 15.65
N THR A 119 4.34 20.34 15.76
CA THR A 119 5.54 19.70 15.22
C THR A 119 5.79 18.36 15.93
N GLU A 120 5.73 18.30 17.25
CA GLU A 120 5.91 17.07 18.03
C GLU A 120 4.89 16.00 17.66
N SER A 121 3.61 16.36 17.52
CA SER A 121 2.55 15.45 17.15
C SER A 121 2.63 14.97 15.69
N HIS A 122 3.22 15.78 14.80
CA HIS A 122 3.33 15.52 13.36
C HIS A 122 4.78 15.23 12.90
N HIS A 123 5.78 15.42 13.77
CA HIS A 123 7.16 15.07 13.45
C HIS A 123 7.26 13.55 13.33
N ARG A 124 7.32 13.10 12.10
CA ARG A 124 7.51 11.68 11.78
C ARG A 124 8.99 11.46 11.55
N HIS A 125 9.49 10.36 12.12
CA HIS A 125 10.87 9.94 11.91
C HIS A 125 11.25 9.99 10.43
N GLU A 126 12.52 10.26 10.16
CA GLU A 126 13.06 10.22 8.79
C GLU A 126 12.61 8.96 8.07
N THR A 127 12.07 9.12 6.88
CA THR A 127 11.66 7.98 6.06
C THR A 127 12.90 7.28 5.52
N LYS A 128 12.94 5.96 5.66
CA LYS A 128 13.97 5.15 5.02
C LYS A 128 13.83 5.25 3.50
N GLU A 129 14.92 5.50 2.81
CA GLU A 129 14.92 5.56 1.35
C GLU A 129 14.88 4.14 0.77
N VAL A 130 13.67 3.60 0.61
CA VAL A 130 13.43 2.25 0.08
C VAL A 130 12.67 2.35 -1.24
N THR A 131 13.12 1.60 -2.24
CA THR A 131 12.46 1.56 -3.56
C THR A 131 11.14 0.78 -3.48
N ILE A 132 10.21 1.09 -4.41
CA ILE A 132 8.94 0.36 -4.49
C ILE A 132 9.16 -1.13 -4.80
N LEU A 133 10.20 -1.47 -5.54
CA LEU A 133 10.56 -2.86 -5.84
C LEU A 133 10.92 -3.63 -4.56
N THR A 134 11.82 -3.07 -3.74
CA THR A 134 12.25 -3.67 -2.47
C THR A 134 11.09 -3.76 -1.47
N ALA A 135 10.37 -2.65 -1.27
CA ALA A 135 9.22 -2.63 -0.35
C ALA A 135 8.14 -3.64 -0.72
N ARG A 136 7.87 -3.83 -2.02
CA ARG A 136 6.92 -4.85 -2.48
C ARG A 136 7.41 -6.27 -2.16
N ALA A 137 8.68 -6.56 -2.37
CA ALA A 137 9.24 -7.88 -2.07
C ALA A 137 9.09 -8.21 -0.59
N GLU A 138 9.53 -7.31 0.28
CA GLU A 138 9.40 -7.46 1.74
C GLU A 138 7.94 -7.58 2.20
N PHE A 139 7.04 -6.74 1.64
CA PHE A 139 5.61 -6.84 1.93
C PHE A 139 5.06 -8.22 1.57
N THR A 140 5.43 -8.77 0.42
CA THR A 140 4.96 -10.07 -0.05
C THR A 140 5.39 -11.18 0.92
N GLU A 141 6.63 -11.14 1.40
CA GLU A 141 7.15 -12.09 2.40
C GLU A 141 6.33 -12.07 3.71
N THR A 142 5.85 -10.89 4.14
CA THR A 142 5.02 -10.80 5.35
C THR A 142 3.62 -11.44 5.19
N ARG A 143 3.24 -11.93 4.00
CA ARG A 143 1.90 -12.46 3.68
C ARG A 143 1.81 -13.98 3.58
N HIS A 144 2.82 -14.71 4.02
CA HIS A 144 2.84 -16.20 3.98
C HIS A 144 1.64 -16.89 4.64
N GLY A 145 0.94 -16.24 5.57
CA GLY A 145 -0.29 -16.78 6.20
C GLY A 145 -1.57 -16.59 5.37
N ARG A 146 -1.49 -16.06 4.15
CA ARG A 146 -2.63 -15.91 3.23
C ARG A 146 -2.66 -17.05 2.23
N THR A 147 -3.86 -17.30 1.64
CA THR A 147 -3.98 -18.29 0.57
C THR A 147 -3.16 -17.86 -0.66
N GLU A 148 -2.64 -18.83 -1.40
CA GLU A 148 -1.87 -18.60 -2.64
C GLU A 148 -2.61 -17.67 -3.63
N SER A 149 -3.92 -17.89 -3.80
CA SER A 149 -4.77 -17.03 -4.64
C SER A 149 -4.78 -15.58 -4.16
N THR A 150 -4.79 -15.35 -2.84
CA THR A 150 -4.73 -13.99 -2.28
C THR A 150 -3.36 -13.37 -2.49
N GLN A 151 -2.29 -14.13 -2.30
CA GLN A 151 -0.91 -13.67 -2.53
C GLN A 151 -0.71 -13.30 -4.01
N ALA A 152 -1.10 -14.17 -4.94
CA ALA A 152 -1.03 -13.92 -6.37
C ALA A 152 -1.84 -12.67 -6.79
N HIS A 153 -2.98 -12.45 -6.15
CA HIS A 153 -3.79 -11.25 -6.39
C HIS A 153 -3.10 -9.98 -5.90
N TYR A 154 -2.50 -9.99 -4.69
CA TYR A 154 -1.68 -8.88 -4.20
C TYR A 154 -0.52 -8.58 -5.14
N GLU A 155 0.23 -9.60 -5.54
CA GLU A 155 1.35 -9.44 -6.47
C GLU A 155 0.92 -8.82 -7.80
N THR A 156 -0.17 -9.32 -8.39
CA THR A 156 -0.69 -8.81 -9.65
C THR A 156 -1.03 -7.33 -9.56
N ILE A 157 -1.68 -6.91 -8.49
CA ILE A 157 -2.07 -5.51 -8.29
C ILE A 157 -0.84 -4.65 -7.96
N LEU A 158 0.05 -5.11 -7.07
CA LEU A 158 1.22 -4.33 -6.69
C LEU A 158 2.25 -4.18 -7.82
N ARG A 159 2.28 -5.08 -8.81
CA ARG A 159 3.07 -4.89 -10.05
C ARG A 159 2.69 -3.61 -10.81
N LEU A 160 1.49 -3.10 -10.63
CA LEU A 160 1.07 -1.83 -11.26
C LEU A 160 1.87 -0.63 -10.75
N LEU A 161 2.35 -0.68 -9.50
CA LEU A 161 3.19 0.37 -8.91
C LEU A 161 4.61 0.37 -9.49
N LEU A 162 5.07 -0.78 -10.05
CA LEU A 162 6.40 -0.89 -10.66
C LEU A 162 6.46 -0.36 -12.10
N LYS A 163 5.32 -0.27 -12.78
CA LYS A 163 5.28 0.09 -14.21
C LYS A 163 5.84 1.47 -14.55
N PRO A 164 5.62 2.51 -13.72
CA PRO A 164 6.19 3.82 -14.00
C PRO A 164 7.72 3.84 -13.84
N ASP A 165 8.19 3.35 -12.69
CA ASP A 165 9.60 3.25 -12.33
C ASP A 165 9.75 2.28 -11.13
N PRO A 166 10.38 1.11 -11.31
CA PRO A 166 10.57 0.13 -10.24
C PRO A 166 11.53 0.63 -9.14
N ASN A 167 12.40 1.59 -9.43
CA ASN A 167 13.35 2.17 -8.49
C ASN A 167 12.82 3.43 -7.79
N LYS A 168 11.60 3.87 -8.09
CA LYS A 168 11.00 5.03 -7.43
C LYS A 168 10.91 4.79 -5.92
N PRO A 169 11.45 5.71 -5.08
CA PRO A 169 11.31 5.61 -3.63
C PRO A 169 9.84 5.65 -3.19
N VAL A 170 9.48 4.83 -2.19
CA VAL A 170 8.08 4.71 -1.71
C VAL A 170 7.53 6.06 -1.26
N HIS A 171 8.32 6.86 -0.53
CA HIS A 171 7.90 8.18 -0.03
C HIS A 171 7.59 9.21 -1.13
N ARG A 172 8.02 8.97 -2.38
CA ARG A 172 7.77 9.86 -3.53
C ARG A 172 6.49 9.51 -4.28
N PHE A 173 5.73 8.51 -3.86
CA PHE A 173 4.43 8.22 -4.46
C PHE A 173 3.38 9.24 -4.03
N THR A 174 2.77 9.88 -5.00
CA THR A 174 1.74 10.91 -4.81
C THR A 174 0.34 10.36 -5.06
N VAL A 175 -0.67 11.11 -4.66
CA VAL A 175 -2.09 10.84 -5.00
C VAL A 175 -2.25 10.74 -6.52
N GLY A 176 -1.65 11.65 -7.30
CA GLY A 176 -1.73 11.66 -8.75
C GLY A 176 -1.12 10.41 -9.41
N ASP A 177 -0.09 9.79 -8.82
CA ASP A 177 0.44 8.52 -9.33
C ASP A 177 -0.59 7.40 -9.20
N ILE A 178 -1.30 7.35 -8.06
CA ILE A 178 -2.34 6.36 -7.82
C ILE A 178 -3.54 6.59 -8.73
N GLU A 179 -3.95 7.84 -8.92
CA GLU A 179 -5.05 8.21 -9.82
C GLU A 179 -4.77 7.78 -11.27
N LYS A 180 -3.56 8.00 -11.77
CA LYS A 180 -3.13 7.56 -13.12
C LYS A 180 -3.25 6.04 -13.29
N ILE A 181 -2.96 5.28 -12.24
CA ILE A 181 -3.12 3.82 -12.26
C ILE A 181 -4.61 3.45 -12.24
N LEU A 182 -5.41 4.08 -11.37
CA LEU A 182 -6.84 3.82 -11.25
C LEU A 182 -7.62 4.23 -12.50
N ALA A 183 -7.18 5.24 -13.24
CA ALA A 183 -7.82 5.68 -14.48
C ALA A 183 -7.83 4.60 -15.59
N ARG A 184 -6.92 3.62 -15.52
CA ARG A 184 -6.87 2.48 -16.46
C ARG A 184 -8.05 1.51 -16.31
N TYR A 185 -8.81 1.60 -15.23
CA TYR A 185 -9.96 0.76 -14.95
C TYR A 185 -11.25 1.52 -15.24
N SER A 186 -12.13 0.97 -16.06
CA SER A 186 -13.49 1.52 -16.29
C SER A 186 -14.43 1.19 -15.13
N ASN A 187 -14.29 -0.01 -14.56
CA ASN A 187 -15.20 -0.52 -13.53
C ASN A 187 -14.87 0.02 -12.14
N ALA A 188 -15.86 0.62 -11.46
CA ALA A 188 -15.70 1.21 -10.13
C ALA A 188 -15.29 0.19 -9.05
N ASN A 189 -15.81 -1.04 -9.11
CA ASN A 189 -15.45 -2.10 -8.15
C ASN A 189 -14.00 -2.56 -8.33
N SER A 190 -13.50 -2.60 -9.57
CA SER A 190 -12.08 -2.86 -9.84
C SER A 190 -11.20 -1.75 -9.29
N LYS A 191 -11.55 -0.47 -9.51
CA LYS A 191 -10.85 0.68 -8.91
C LYS A 191 -10.80 0.57 -7.39
N ARG A 192 -11.92 0.24 -6.75
CA ARG A 192 -12.00 0.06 -5.29
C ARG A 192 -11.11 -1.07 -4.79
N THR A 193 -11.05 -2.18 -5.53
CA THR A 193 -10.19 -3.32 -5.18
C THR A 193 -8.71 -2.95 -5.26
N VAL A 194 -8.30 -2.30 -6.34
CA VAL A 194 -6.92 -1.82 -6.52
C VAL A 194 -6.55 -0.82 -5.42
N ARG A 195 -7.39 0.21 -5.20
CA ARG A 195 -7.20 1.20 -4.13
C ARG A 195 -7.05 0.54 -2.76
N ARG A 196 -7.91 -0.43 -2.43
CA ARG A 196 -7.84 -1.15 -1.15
C ARG A 196 -6.52 -1.88 -0.97
N ILE A 197 -6.02 -2.54 -2.01
CA ILE A 197 -4.75 -3.27 -1.94
C ILE A 197 -3.59 -2.29 -1.81
N PHE A 198 -3.60 -1.19 -2.54
CA PHE A 198 -2.60 -0.14 -2.40
C PHE A 198 -2.60 0.45 -0.99
N SER A 199 -3.78 0.76 -0.43
CA SER A 199 -3.89 1.29 0.93
C SER A 199 -3.37 0.29 1.98
N ILE A 200 -3.60 -1.02 1.81
CA ILE A 200 -3.02 -2.06 2.68
C ILE A 200 -1.49 -2.06 2.58
N PHE A 201 -0.95 -1.92 1.39
CA PHE A 201 0.49 -1.86 1.14
C PHE A 201 1.11 -0.58 1.70
N PHE A 202 0.59 0.60 1.34
CA PHE A 202 1.12 1.87 1.85
C PHE A 202 0.93 2.01 3.36
N GLY A 203 -0.15 1.49 3.93
CA GLY A 203 -0.34 1.41 5.38
C GLY A 203 0.71 0.52 6.06
N TRP A 204 1.19 -0.53 5.39
CA TRP A 204 2.34 -1.31 5.84
C TRP A 204 3.64 -0.49 5.71
N CYS A 205 3.84 0.20 4.60
CA CYS A 205 5.01 1.06 4.38
C CYS A 205 5.12 2.18 5.43
N VAL A 206 3.99 2.77 5.84
CA VAL A 206 3.95 3.79 6.92
C VAL A 206 4.45 3.19 8.24
N ARG A 207 4.00 1.97 8.60
CA ARG A 207 4.46 1.29 9.83
C ARG A 207 5.94 0.92 9.81
N HIS A 208 6.53 0.75 8.62
CA HIS A 208 7.95 0.45 8.44
C HIS A 208 8.82 1.70 8.17
N HIS A 209 8.21 2.89 8.26
CA HIS A 209 8.86 4.18 8.01
C HIS A 209 9.41 4.34 6.57
N TYR A 210 8.75 3.73 5.57
CA TYR A 210 9.08 3.87 4.14
C TYR A 210 8.36 5.04 3.48
N CYS A 211 7.29 5.53 4.08
CA CYS A 211 6.58 6.76 3.73
C CYS A 211 5.87 7.33 4.96
N LEU A 212 5.57 8.63 4.92
CA LEU A 212 4.94 9.34 6.04
C LEU A 212 3.44 9.03 6.13
N GLU A 213 2.78 8.85 4.98
CA GLU A 213 1.34 8.65 4.91
C GLU A 213 0.96 7.74 3.73
N ASP A 214 -0.24 7.20 3.80
CA ASP A 214 -0.85 6.44 2.72
C ASP A 214 -1.47 7.39 1.69
N PRO A 215 -0.93 7.49 0.46
CA PRO A 215 -1.46 8.38 -0.57
C PRO A 215 -2.90 8.03 -0.98
N CYS A 216 -3.33 6.78 -0.76
CA CYS A 216 -4.69 6.37 -1.09
C CYS A 216 -5.75 6.97 -0.15
N LYS A 217 -5.37 7.47 1.04
CA LYS A 217 -6.33 8.08 1.98
C LYS A 217 -6.89 9.41 1.48
N ARG A 218 -6.09 10.14 0.68
CA ARG A 218 -6.48 11.44 0.11
C ARG A 218 -7.31 11.33 -1.17
N LEU A 219 -7.48 10.11 -1.72
CA LEU A 219 -8.33 9.89 -2.89
C LEU A 219 -9.80 10.04 -2.54
N ASP A 220 -10.57 10.58 -3.48
CA ASP A 220 -12.01 10.68 -3.37
C ASP A 220 -12.68 9.31 -3.17
N LYS A 221 -13.82 9.31 -2.48
CA LYS A 221 -14.60 8.10 -2.28
C LYS A 221 -15.17 7.63 -3.63
N LEU A 222 -14.80 6.43 -4.03
CA LEU A 222 -15.37 5.81 -5.22
C LEU A 222 -16.80 5.34 -4.93
N PRO A 223 -17.78 5.62 -5.80
CA PRO A 223 -19.15 5.16 -5.65
C PRO A 223 -19.20 3.63 -5.58
N LYS A 224 -20.16 3.11 -4.81
CA LYS A 224 -20.49 1.68 -4.86
C LYS A 224 -21.30 1.45 -6.12
N ASP A 225 -20.85 0.54 -6.98
CA ASP A 225 -21.66 0.00 -8.03
C ASP A 225 -22.61 -1.04 -7.40
N ILE A 226 -23.88 -0.68 -7.26
CA ILE A 226 -24.95 -1.53 -6.73
C ILE A 226 -25.75 -2.07 -7.93
N SER A 227 -25.11 -2.35 -9.05
CA SER A 227 -25.79 -2.92 -10.20
C SER A 227 -26.43 -4.26 -9.83
N GLN A 228 -27.66 -4.47 -10.30
CA GLN A 228 -28.34 -5.75 -10.19
C GLN A 228 -27.48 -6.84 -10.83
N ILE A 229 -27.49 -8.02 -10.22
CA ILE A 229 -26.79 -9.18 -10.74
C ILE A 229 -27.46 -9.60 -12.04
N SER A 230 -26.66 -9.85 -13.08
CA SER A 230 -27.16 -10.49 -14.29
C SER A 230 -27.41 -11.97 -14.02
N VAL A 231 -28.54 -12.46 -14.47
CA VAL A 231 -28.91 -13.88 -14.45
C VAL A 231 -29.17 -14.35 -15.89
N LEU A 232 -29.05 -15.64 -16.13
CA LEU A 232 -29.34 -16.22 -17.43
C LEU A 232 -30.86 -16.34 -17.58
N SER A 233 -31.38 -15.96 -18.74
CA SER A 233 -32.77 -16.27 -19.14
C SER A 233 -32.92 -17.80 -19.29
N LEU A 234 -34.17 -18.27 -19.28
CA LEU A 234 -34.46 -19.70 -19.42
C LEU A 234 -33.88 -20.27 -20.73
N ASP A 235 -33.93 -19.52 -21.81
CA ASP A 235 -33.38 -19.96 -23.09
C ASP A 235 -31.85 -19.98 -23.10
N GLU A 236 -31.20 -19.04 -22.39
CA GLU A 236 -29.77 -19.10 -22.19
C GLU A 236 -29.34 -20.28 -21.32
N VAL A 237 -30.15 -20.63 -20.29
CA VAL A 237 -29.94 -21.84 -19.48
C VAL A 237 -30.05 -23.10 -20.34
N LYS A 238 -31.05 -23.20 -21.21
CA LYS A 238 -31.24 -24.31 -22.14
C LYS A 238 -30.01 -24.44 -23.09
N ARG A 239 -29.55 -23.31 -23.66
CA ARG A 239 -28.35 -23.31 -24.52
C ARG A 239 -27.10 -23.74 -23.76
N LEU A 240 -26.91 -23.23 -22.53
CA LEU A 240 -25.78 -23.61 -21.69
C LEU A 240 -25.77 -25.11 -21.36
N LEU A 241 -26.88 -25.66 -20.92
CA LEU A 241 -27.01 -27.08 -20.62
C LEU A 241 -26.80 -27.95 -21.87
N TYR A 242 -27.37 -27.54 -23.01
CA TYR A 242 -27.18 -28.28 -24.26
C TYR A 242 -25.73 -28.20 -24.77
N ALA A 243 -25.10 -27.05 -24.64
CA ALA A 243 -23.68 -26.91 -24.92
C ALA A 243 -22.82 -27.80 -24.01
N ALA A 244 -23.16 -27.87 -22.71
CA ALA A 244 -22.44 -28.71 -21.76
C ALA A 244 -22.53 -30.22 -22.08
N VAL A 245 -23.66 -30.64 -22.61
CA VAL A 245 -23.88 -32.03 -23.09
C VAL A 245 -23.15 -32.29 -24.41
N SER A 246 -23.24 -31.35 -25.35
CA SER A 246 -22.71 -31.50 -26.70
C SER A 246 -21.19 -31.32 -26.80
N TYR A 247 -20.55 -30.67 -25.82
CA TYR A 247 -19.13 -30.37 -25.81
C TYR A 247 -18.34 -31.51 -25.17
N GLN A 248 -17.42 -32.12 -25.91
CA GLN A 248 -16.51 -33.17 -25.43
C GLN A 248 -17.25 -34.27 -24.65
N ASP A 249 -18.22 -34.91 -25.30
CA ASP A 249 -18.97 -36.08 -24.79
C ASP A 249 -19.67 -35.81 -23.42
N GLY A 250 -20.12 -34.58 -23.20
CA GLY A 250 -20.85 -34.23 -21.99
C GLY A 250 -19.99 -34.03 -20.75
N ALA A 251 -18.68 -33.91 -20.89
CA ALA A 251 -17.75 -33.76 -19.77
C ALA A 251 -18.09 -32.57 -18.86
N ALA A 252 -18.77 -31.54 -19.36
CA ALA A 252 -19.19 -30.38 -18.59
C ALA A 252 -20.61 -30.47 -18.03
N ALA A 253 -21.39 -31.49 -18.38
CA ALA A 253 -22.80 -31.58 -18.03
C ALA A 253 -23.04 -31.62 -16.52
N ALA A 254 -22.38 -32.52 -15.79
CA ALA A 254 -22.54 -32.63 -14.36
C ALA A 254 -22.08 -31.36 -13.58
N PRO A 255 -20.89 -30.78 -13.82
CA PRO A 255 -20.48 -29.53 -13.15
C PRO A 255 -21.43 -28.36 -13.42
N ILE A 256 -21.94 -28.19 -14.63
CA ILE A 256 -22.88 -27.13 -14.99
C ILE A 256 -24.25 -27.38 -14.33
N ALA A 257 -24.75 -28.62 -14.34
CA ALA A 257 -25.98 -28.97 -13.66
C ALA A 257 -25.91 -28.73 -12.15
N ILE A 258 -24.81 -29.12 -11.50
CA ILE A 258 -24.56 -28.83 -10.09
C ILE A 258 -24.54 -27.30 -9.84
N GLY A 259 -23.85 -26.52 -10.67
CA GLY A 259 -23.85 -25.08 -10.57
C GLY A 259 -25.22 -24.44 -10.70
N LEU A 260 -26.04 -24.89 -11.66
CA LEU A 260 -27.40 -24.38 -11.95
C LEU A 260 -28.42 -24.82 -10.91
N PHE A 261 -28.46 -26.08 -10.51
CA PHE A 261 -29.57 -26.60 -9.71
C PHE A 261 -29.23 -26.71 -8.21
N ALA A 262 -27.94 -26.79 -7.83
CA ALA A 262 -27.52 -26.77 -6.43
C ALA A 262 -26.87 -25.46 -6.01
N GLY A 263 -26.54 -24.56 -6.93
CA GLY A 263 -26.02 -23.23 -6.66
C GLY A 263 -24.62 -23.19 -6.07
N LEU A 264 -23.79 -24.20 -6.24
CA LEU A 264 -22.44 -24.25 -5.73
C LEU A 264 -21.56 -23.19 -6.41
N ARG A 265 -20.59 -22.65 -5.65
CA ARG A 265 -19.57 -21.76 -6.23
C ARG A 265 -18.63 -22.56 -7.15
N PRO A 266 -18.07 -21.93 -8.20
CA PRO A 266 -17.10 -22.63 -9.06
C PRO A 266 -15.94 -23.24 -8.29
N SER A 267 -15.44 -22.57 -7.25
CA SER A 267 -14.39 -23.12 -6.37
C SER A 267 -14.85 -24.30 -5.53
N GLU A 268 -16.11 -24.31 -5.10
CA GLU A 268 -16.71 -25.43 -4.35
C GLU A 268 -16.87 -26.66 -5.27
N ILE A 269 -17.27 -26.45 -6.52
CA ILE A 269 -17.36 -27.53 -7.53
C ILE A 269 -15.95 -28.07 -7.86
N ALA A 270 -14.93 -27.18 -7.87
CA ALA A 270 -13.55 -27.61 -8.12
C ALA A 270 -12.97 -28.50 -7.01
N ASP A 271 -13.38 -28.24 -5.77
CA ASP A 271 -12.95 -29.00 -4.59
C ASP A 271 -13.83 -30.25 -4.34
N LEU A 272 -14.95 -30.42 -5.07
CA LEU A 272 -15.93 -31.49 -4.88
C LEU A 272 -15.37 -32.83 -5.36
N LYS A 273 -15.59 -33.87 -4.57
CA LYS A 273 -15.23 -35.24 -4.91
C LYS A 273 -16.47 -36.05 -5.23
N GLN A 274 -16.30 -37.16 -5.91
CA GLN A 274 -17.41 -38.07 -6.23
C GLN A 274 -18.17 -38.55 -4.97
N GLU A 275 -17.44 -38.83 -3.90
CA GLU A 275 -18.01 -39.29 -2.60
C GLU A 275 -18.86 -38.23 -1.89
N ASP A 276 -18.68 -36.95 -2.25
CA ASP A 276 -19.46 -35.85 -1.70
C ASP A 276 -20.84 -35.71 -2.33
N VAL A 277 -21.06 -36.35 -3.49
CA VAL A 277 -22.31 -36.33 -4.25
C VAL A 277 -23.08 -37.61 -3.96
N THR A 278 -24.02 -37.55 -3.05
CA THR A 278 -24.88 -38.70 -2.68
C THR A 278 -26.26 -38.54 -3.32
N GLY A 279 -27.10 -39.59 -3.27
CA GLY A 279 -28.43 -39.57 -3.92
C GLY A 279 -29.37 -38.51 -3.39
N ASP A 280 -29.20 -38.04 -2.14
CA ASP A 280 -30.08 -37.10 -1.44
C ASP A 280 -29.48 -35.72 -1.24
N LYS A 281 -28.16 -35.57 -1.29
CA LYS A 281 -27.47 -34.31 -0.96
C LYS A 281 -26.06 -34.23 -1.54
N ILE A 282 -25.56 -32.99 -1.58
CA ILE A 282 -24.15 -32.68 -1.90
C ILE A 282 -23.50 -32.14 -0.63
N ARG A 283 -22.39 -32.76 -0.19
CA ARG A 283 -21.58 -32.31 0.94
C ARG A 283 -20.57 -31.30 0.45
N VAL A 284 -20.68 -30.06 0.90
CA VAL A 284 -19.76 -28.99 0.48
C VAL A 284 -18.81 -28.70 1.61
N SER A 285 -17.51 -28.93 1.36
CA SER A 285 -16.41 -28.60 2.28
C SER A 285 -15.65 -27.42 1.69
N GLY A 286 -16.02 -26.20 2.00
CA GLY A 286 -15.34 -25.04 1.48
C GLY A 286 -16.06 -23.73 1.76
N GLY A 287 -15.42 -22.63 1.52
CA GLY A 287 -16.02 -21.29 1.66
C GLY A 287 -14.97 -20.20 1.74
N LYS A 288 -15.36 -18.95 1.44
CA LYS A 288 -14.49 -17.76 1.56
C LYS A 288 -14.10 -17.42 3.00
N LEU A 289 -14.80 -17.98 3.99
CA LEU A 289 -14.50 -17.77 5.40
C LEU A 289 -13.34 -18.67 5.83
N ARG A 290 -12.47 -18.16 6.70
CA ARG A 290 -11.30 -18.89 7.28
C ARG A 290 -11.66 -20.23 7.94
N ARG A 291 -12.92 -20.43 8.31
CA ARG A 291 -13.46 -21.71 8.76
C ARG A 291 -14.13 -22.36 7.53
N LYS A 292 -13.61 -23.50 7.08
CA LYS A 292 -14.28 -24.36 6.12
C LYS A 292 -15.59 -24.86 6.75
N LEU A 293 -16.67 -24.08 6.57
CA LEU A 293 -17.98 -24.47 7.04
C LEU A 293 -18.46 -25.61 6.13
N LYS A 294 -18.57 -26.79 6.70
CA LYS A 294 -19.22 -27.93 6.05
C LYS A 294 -20.73 -27.65 6.00
N ARG A 295 -21.33 -27.76 4.82
CA ARG A 295 -22.78 -27.72 4.68
C ARG A 295 -23.25 -28.85 3.76
N SER A 296 -24.47 -29.26 3.95
CA SER A 296 -25.16 -30.18 3.05
C SER A 296 -26.17 -29.40 2.22
N VAL A 297 -26.10 -29.52 0.91
CA VAL A 297 -27.05 -28.94 -0.01
C VAL A 297 -28.00 -30.04 -0.47
N PRO A 298 -29.33 -29.91 -0.28
CA PRO A 298 -30.27 -30.90 -0.74
C PRO A 298 -30.16 -31.14 -2.25
N MET A 299 -30.37 -32.36 -2.72
CA MET A 299 -30.36 -32.75 -4.11
C MET A 299 -31.74 -32.48 -4.71
N PRO A 300 -31.91 -31.45 -5.57
CA PRO A 300 -33.18 -31.26 -6.24
C PRO A 300 -33.47 -32.43 -7.22
N PRO A 301 -34.73 -32.84 -7.42
CA PRO A 301 -35.10 -33.94 -8.34
C PRO A 301 -34.53 -33.78 -9.76
N VAL A 302 -34.56 -32.56 -10.31
CA VAL A 302 -33.99 -32.26 -11.62
C VAL A 302 -32.51 -32.54 -11.67
N LEU A 303 -31.77 -32.19 -10.63
CA LEU A 303 -30.31 -32.46 -10.55
C LEU A 303 -30.04 -33.97 -10.43
N ALA A 304 -30.83 -34.69 -9.66
CA ALA A 304 -30.72 -36.14 -9.56
C ALA A 304 -30.83 -36.82 -10.93
N GLU A 305 -31.81 -36.38 -11.76
CA GLU A 305 -31.95 -36.87 -13.13
C GLU A 305 -30.76 -36.53 -14.03
N TRP A 306 -30.17 -35.33 -13.86
CA TRP A 306 -28.95 -34.98 -14.56
C TRP A 306 -27.76 -35.88 -14.17
N LEU A 307 -27.57 -36.14 -12.87
CA LEU A 307 -26.44 -36.92 -12.38
C LEU A 307 -26.61 -38.44 -12.63
N LYS A 308 -27.81 -38.93 -12.86
CA LYS A 308 -28.02 -40.31 -13.35
C LYS A 308 -27.50 -40.50 -14.78
N VAL A 309 -27.70 -39.49 -15.64
CA VAL A 309 -27.26 -39.57 -17.06
C VAL A 309 -25.79 -39.13 -17.20
N TYR A 310 -25.39 -38.13 -16.48
CA TYR A 310 -24.03 -37.56 -16.47
C TYR A 310 -23.45 -37.58 -15.05
N PRO A 311 -22.86 -38.70 -14.60
CA PRO A 311 -22.34 -38.82 -13.26
C PRO A 311 -21.19 -37.82 -13.01
N PHE A 312 -21.17 -37.21 -11.83
CA PHE A 312 -20.06 -36.37 -11.41
C PHE A 312 -18.95 -37.23 -10.83
N THR A 313 -17.76 -37.13 -11.39
CA THR A 313 -16.56 -37.79 -10.89
C THR A 313 -15.54 -36.79 -10.33
N ALA A 314 -15.24 -35.77 -11.09
CA ALA A 314 -14.37 -34.66 -10.72
C ALA A 314 -14.56 -33.50 -11.73
N LEU A 315 -14.05 -32.33 -11.38
CA LEU A 315 -14.01 -31.23 -12.35
C LEU A 315 -13.05 -31.58 -13.50
N PRO A 316 -13.49 -31.49 -14.77
CA PRO A 316 -12.68 -31.88 -15.92
C PRO A 316 -11.41 -31.01 -16.04
N LYS A 317 -10.30 -31.62 -16.45
CA LYS A 317 -9.06 -30.90 -16.75
C LYS A 317 -9.31 -29.81 -17.81
N GLY A 318 -8.65 -28.64 -17.64
CA GLY A 318 -8.82 -27.51 -18.54
C GLY A 318 -10.19 -26.83 -18.41
N TRP A 319 -10.81 -26.87 -17.23
CA TRP A 319 -12.14 -26.34 -16.96
C TRP A 319 -12.35 -24.91 -17.47
N GLN A 320 -11.40 -24.00 -17.24
CA GLN A 320 -11.52 -22.62 -17.72
C GLN A 320 -11.68 -22.53 -19.25
N TYR A 321 -10.96 -23.39 -19.97
CA TYR A 321 -11.07 -23.45 -21.43
C TYR A 321 -12.45 -23.97 -21.86
N LYS A 322 -12.96 -25.02 -21.18
CA LYS A 322 -14.29 -25.55 -21.43
C LYS A 322 -15.37 -24.50 -21.14
N MET A 323 -15.26 -23.80 -20.01
CA MET A 323 -16.19 -22.73 -19.66
C MET A 323 -16.20 -21.59 -20.69
N ASN A 324 -15.07 -21.24 -21.28
CA ASN A 324 -15.03 -20.24 -22.35
C ASN A 324 -15.81 -20.69 -23.58
N ALA A 325 -15.67 -21.95 -23.98
CA ALA A 325 -16.43 -22.53 -25.09
C ALA A 325 -17.97 -22.55 -24.80
N LEU A 326 -18.35 -22.96 -23.60
CA LEU A 326 -19.76 -22.95 -23.17
C LEU A 326 -20.33 -21.54 -23.12
N LYS A 327 -19.57 -20.57 -22.61
CA LYS A 327 -19.96 -19.16 -22.58
C LYS A 327 -20.24 -18.64 -23.99
N GLU A 328 -19.36 -18.93 -24.94
CA GLU A 328 -19.50 -18.55 -26.34
C GLU A 328 -20.76 -19.18 -26.96
N ALA A 329 -20.95 -20.48 -26.75
CA ALA A 329 -22.11 -21.21 -27.26
C ALA A 329 -23.45 -20.76 -26.63
N THR A 330 -23.44 -20.30 -25.38
CA THR A 330 -24.63 -19.82 -24.68
C THR A 330 -25.16 -18.52 -25.28
N LYS A 331 -24.29 -17.66 -25.84
CA LYS A 331 -24.63 -16.34 -26.39
C LYS A 331 -25.45 -15.51 -25.39
N ALA A 332 -25.03 -15.52 -24.12
CA ALA A 332 -25.71 -14.73 -23.11
C ALA A 332 -25.48 -13.22 -23.37
N ALA A 333 -26.56 -12.44 -23.22
CA ALA A 333 -26.52 -11.00 -23.44
C ALA A 333 -25.43 -10.31 -22.59
N LYS A 334 -25.27 -10.76 -21.36
CA LYS A 334 -24.20 -10.30 -20.46
C LYS A 334 -23.71 -11.45 -19.61
N TRP A 335 -22.45 -11.85 -19.77
CA TRP A 335 -21.83 -12.85 -18.92
C TRP A 335 -21.03 -12.20 -17.81
N VAL A 336 -21.43 -12.41 -16.56
CA VAL A 336 -20.73 -11.95 -15.36
C VAL A 336 -20.06 -13.11 -14.63
N GLN A 337 -19.14 -12.80 -13.73
CA GLN A 337 -18.55 -13.83 -12.87
C GLN A 337 -19.66 -14.49 -12.01
N ASP A 338 -19.55 -15.81 -11.81
CA ASP A 338 -20.51 -16.61 -11.04
C ASP A 338 -21.97 -16.57 -11.55
N ILE A 339 -22.21 -16.21 -12.83
CA ILE A 339 -23.54 -16.07 -13.41
C ILE A 339 -24.40 -17.34 -13.25
N VAL A 340 -23.78 -18.52 -13.40
CA VAL A 340 -24.47 -19.82 -13.24
C VAL A 340 -25.04 -19.93 -11.82
N ARG A 341 -24.25 -19.58 -10.82
CA ARG A 341 -24.69 -19.54 -9.42
C ARG A 341 -25.72 -18.44 -9.18
N HIS A 342 -25.53 -17.25 -9.76
CA HIS A 342 -26.51 -16.16 -9.63
C HIS A 342 -27.88 -16.60 -10.16
N THR A 343 -27.90 -17.24 -11.32
CA THR A 343 -29.09 -17.82 -11.91
C THR A 343 -29.73 -18.84 -10.95
N SER A 344 -28.94 -19.79 -10.44
CA SER A 344 -29.40 -20.78 -9.50
C SER A 344 -30.06 -20.18 -8.27
N ILE A 345 -29.40 -19.23 -7.60
CA ILE A 345 -29.93 -18.60 -6.38
C ILE A 345 -31.22 -17.87 -6.66
N THR A 346 -31.32 -17.16 -7.76
CA THR A 346 -32.57 -16.47 -8.17
C THR A 346 -33.71 -17.45 -8.34
N PHE A 347 -33.52 -18.53 -9.11
CA PHE A 347 -34.58 -19.55 -9.32
C PHE A 347 -34.89 -20.34 -8.03
N GLN A 348 -33.94 -20.57 -7.13
CA GLN A 348 -34.17 -21.14 -5.81
C GLN A 348 -35.04 -20.22 -4.93
N THR A 349 -34.69 -18.92 -4.90
CA THR A 349 -35.44 -17.92 -4.12
C THR A 349 -36.91 -17.86 -4.55
N GLU A 350 -37.13 -17.85 -5.85
CA GLU A 350 -38.49 -17.83 -6.40
C GLU A 350 -39.27 -19.13 -6.17
N ARG A 351 -38.63 -20.29 -6.23
CA ARG A 351 -39.24 -21.58 -5.91
C ARG A 351 -39.56 -21.70 -4.43
N ASP A 352 -38.59 -21.41 -3.57
CA ASP A 352 -38.70 -21.72 -2.13
C ASP A 352 -39.45 -20.64 -1.37
N LYS A 353 -39.58 -19.43 -1.92
CA LYS A 353 -40.15 -18.23 -1.27
C LYS A 353 -39.61 -18.01 0.16
N ASN A 354 -38.41 -18.52 0.40
CA ASN A 354 -37.73 -18.50 1.71
C ASN A 354 -36.25 -18.10 1.52
N GLU A 355 -35.99 -16.81 1.63
CA GLU A 355 -34.64 -16.23 1.46
C GLU A 355 -33.65 -16.79 2.49
N ALA A 356 -34.10 -17.07 3.71
CA ALA A 356 -33.21 -17.58 4.77
C ALA A 356 -32.72 -19.00 4.45
N LEU A 357 -33.61 -19.86 3.98
CA LEU A 357 -33.28 -21.22 3.56
C LEU A 357 -32.37 -21.20 2.34
N THR A 358 -32.71 -20.38 1.34
CA THR A 358 -31.87 -20.22 0.14
C THR A 358 -30.49 -19.70 0.49
N ALA A 359 -30.39 -18.71 1.39
CA ALA A 359 -29.11 -18.19 1.86
C ALA A 359 -28.28 -19.28 2.54
N TYR A 360 -28.88 -20.08 3.43
CA TYR A 360 -28.23 -21.20 4.11
C TYR A 360 -27.72 -22.25 3.13
N ASN A 361 -28.58 -22.75 2.24
CA ASN A 361 -28.21 -23.78 1.25
C ASN A 361 -27.06 -23.31 0.34
N ASN A 362 -27.07 -22.04 -0.02
CA ASN A 362 -26.04 -21.45 -0.88
C ASN A 362 -24.81 -20.92 -0.13
N GLY A 363 -24.78 -20.96 1.21
CA GLY A 363 -23.68 -20.42 2.00
C GLY A 363 -23.41 -18.94 1.71
N THR A 364 -24.48 -18.13 1.67
CA THR A 364 -24.47 -16.68 1.54
C THR A 364 -25.17 -16.04 2.74
N SER A 365 -25.13 -14.72 2.87
CA SER A 365 -25.83 -14.02 3.95
C SER A 365 -27.16 -13.46 3.47
N LYS A 366 -28.12 -13.26 4.40
CA LYS A 366 -29.39 -12.61 4.10
C LYS A 366 -29.18 -11.22 3.49
N ALA A 367 -28.22 -10.44 4.02
CA ALA A 367 -27.90 -9.12 3.47
C ALA A 367 -27.45 -9.17 1.99
N MET A 368 -26.81 -10.26 1.56
CA MET A 368 -26.44 -10.46 0.16
C MET A 368 -27.66 -10.87 -0.68
N MET A 369 -28.60 -11.62 -0.10
CA MET A 369 -29.87 -11.94 -0.77
C MET A 369 -30.70 -10.68 -1.01
N ASP A 370 -30.88 -9.87 0.04
CA ASP A 370 -31.60 -8.60 -0.02
C ASP A 370 -31.01 -7.61 -1.04
N LEU A 371 -29.68 -7.59 -1.13
CA LEU A 371 -28.96 -6.64 -2.00
C LEU A 371 -29.04 -7.02 -3.48
N HIS A 372 -29.07 -8.32 -3.79
CA HIS A 372 -28.79 -8.79 -5.14
C HIS A 372 -29.85 -9.66 -5.78
N TYR A 373 -30.74 -10.30 -5.01
CA TYR A 373 -31.60 -11.36 -5.55
C TYR A 373 -33.10 -11.07 -5.44
N ARG A 374 -33.52 -9.84 -5.12
CA ARG A 374 -34.92 -9.45 -5.09
C ARG A 374 -35.43 -9.10 -6.47
N ASN A 375 -36.59 -9.61 -6.82
CA ASN A 375 -37.41 -9.22 -7.99
C ASN A 375 -36.75 -9.40 -9.36
N THR A 376 -36.32 -10.61 -9.67
CA THR A 376 -35.63 -10.87 -10.95
C THR A 376 -36.41 -11.75 -11.93
N ILE A 377 -37.49 -12.45 -11.49
CA ILE A 377 -38.31 -13.32 -12.35
C ILE A 377 -39.77 -13.10 -12.01
N ASP A 378 -40.50 -12.50 -12.95
CA ASP A 378 -41.92 -12.15 -12.75
C ASP A 378 -42.91 -13.28 -13.15
N GLU A 379 -42.44 -14.34 -13.85
CA GLU A 379 -43.26 -15.40 -14.37
C GLU A 379 -43.07 -16.72 -13.64
N GLU A 380 -44.05 -17.14 -12.86
CA GLU A 380 -44.08 -18.44 -12.16
C GLU A 380 -43.89 -19.63 -13.09
N ARG A 381 -44.41 -19.52 -14.34
CA ARG A 381 -44.21 -20.52 -15.37
C ARG A 381 -42.74 -20.73 -15.71
N THR A 382 -41.96 -19.67 -15.79
CA THR A 382 -40.53 -19.72 -16.07
C THR A 382 -39.78 -20.44 -14.96
N VAL A 383 -40.17 -20.23 -13.72
CA VAL A 383 -39.56 -20.91 -12.55
C VAL A 383 -39.86 -22.41 -12.60
N THR A 384 -41.15 -22.77 -12.87
CA THR A 384 -41.54 -24.16 -12.99
C THR A 384 -40.80 -24.87 -14.12
N GLU A 385 -40.70 -24.23 -15.30
CA GLU A 385 -39.98 -24.78 -16.44
C GLU A 385 -38.50 -24.97 -16.18
N PHE A 386 -37.85 -24.06 -15.44
CA PHE A 386 -36.43 -24.21 -15.02
C PHE A 386 -36.20 -25.48 -14.17
N TRP A 387 -37.08 -25.71 -13.17
CA TRP A 387 -36.97 -26.87 -12.28
C TRP A 387 -37.40 -28.20 -12.93
N ASP A 388 -37.97 -28.11 -14.13
CA ASP A 388 -38.39 -29.23 -14.94
C ASP A 388 -37.46 -29.55 -16.11
N LEU A 389 -36.34 -28.85 -16.23
CA LEU A 389 -35.29 -29.02 -17.26
C LEU A 389 -34.45 -30.29 -17.05
N THR A 390 -35.07 -31.46 -17.19
CA THR A 390 -34.33 -32.74 -17.17
C THR A 390 -33.58 -32.97 -18.48
N PRO A 391 -32.54 -33.86 -18.49
CA PRO A 391 -31.82 -34.22 -19.73
C PRO A 391 -32.75 -34.69 -20.84
N THR A 392 -33.72 -35.52 -20.49
CA THR A 392 -34.68 -36.07 -21.46
C THR A 392 -35.54 -34.99 -22.12
N LYS A 393 -36.02 -34.01 -21.35
CA LYS A 393 -36.84 -32.88 -21.87
C LYS A 393 -35.99 -31.95 -22.73
N LEU A 394 -34.76 -31.64 -22.29
CA LEU A 394 -33.85 -30.80 -23.05
C LEU A 394 -33.48 -31.42 -24.40
N LEU A 395 -33.17 -32.71 -24.42
CA LEU A 395 -32.76 -33.41 -25.65
C LEU A 395 -33.90 -33.67 -26.63
N LYS A 396 -35.14 -33.68 -26.17
CA LYS A 396 -36.30 -33.72 -27.07
C LYS A 396 -36.45 -32.43 -27.89
N LYS A 397 -36.14 -31.26 -27.28
CA LYS A 397 -36.26 -29.96 -27.94
C LYS A 397 -34.89 -29.24 -27.91
N LYS A 398 -34.00 -29.70 -28.78
CA LYS A 398 -32.61 -29.23 -28.83
C LYS A 398 -32.53 -27.75 -29.20
N PRO A 399 -31.94 -26.89 -28.38
CA PRO A 399 -31.69 -25.50 -28.75
C PRO A 399 -30.60 -25.40 -29.83
N VAL A 400 -30.68 -24.35 -30.64
CA VAL A 400 -29.65 -24.07 -31.64
C VAL A 400 -28.44 -23.44 -30.96
N ILE A 401 -27.27 -24.10 -31.04
CA ILE A 401 -26.03 -23.61 -30.54
C ILE A 401 -24.93 -23.74 -31.60
N THR A 402 -23.91 -22.92 -31.49
CA THR A 402 -22.68 -23.07 -32.27
C THR A 402 -21.53 -23.29 -31.25
N LEU A 403 -20.96 -24.47 -31.29
CA LEU A 403 -19.76 -24.76 -30.47
C LEU A 403 -18.52 -24.27 -31.20
N PRO A 404 -17.54 -23.70 -30.48
CA PRO A 404 -16.27 -23.36 -31.10
C PRO A 404 -15.56 -24.62 -31.59
N GLU A 405 -15.12 -24.56 -32.81
CA GLU A 405 -14.31 -25.64 -33.38
C GLU A 405 -13.02 -25.83 -32.57
N ARG A 406 -12.69 -27.06 -32.27
CA ARG A 406 -11.40 -27.37 -31.64
C ARG A 406 -10.33 -27.15 -32.67
N LYS A 407 -9.58 -26.05 -32.58
CA LYS A 407 -8.38 -25.85 -33.41
C LYS A 407 -7.38 -26.97 -33.08
N THR A 408 -7.36 -28.00 -33.88
CA THR A 408 -6.31 -29.02 -33.85
C THR A 408 -5.08 -28.40 -34.52
N VAL A 409 -4.03 -28.21 -33.74
CA VAL A 409 -2.76 -27.73 -34.30
C VAL A 409 -2.12 -28.88 -35.04
N ALA A 410 -1.89 -28.71 -36.32
CA ALA A 410 -1.05 -29.64 -37.10
C ALA A 410 0.42 -29.36 -36.73
N TRP A 411 0.92 -30.10 -35.74
CA TRP A 411 2.31 -29.99 -35.35
C TRP A 411 3.23 -30.62 -36.41
N PRO A 412 4.30 -29.93 -36.81
CA PRO A 412 5.37 -30.53 -37.60
C PRO A 412 5.96 -31.75 -36.88
N ASP A 413 6.55 -32.67 -37.64
CA ASP A 413 7.30 -33.76 -37.03
C ASP A 413 8.48 -33.26 -36.18
N LYS A 414 9.05 -34.13 -35.35
CA LYS A 414 10.12 -33.77 -34.41
C LYS A 414 11.33 -33.13 -35.11
N ALA A 415 11.70 -33.60 -36.29
CA ALA A 415 12.87 -33.12 -37.04
C ALA A 415 12.59 -31.73 -37.64
N ALA A 416 11.44 -31.57 -38.30
CA ALA A 416 11.01 -30.28 -38.84
C ALA A 416 10.83 -29.24 -37.75
N LEU A 417 10.26 -29.62 -36.59
CA LEU A 417 10.08 -28.71 -35.46
C LEU A 417 11.42 -28.29 -34.86
N LYS A 418 12.37 -29.22 -34.71
CA LYS A 418 13.75 -28.94 -34.29
C LYS A 418 14.40 -27.89 -35.21
N LYS A 419 14.34 -28.13 -36.53
CA LYS A 419 14.87 -27.20 -37.53
C LYS A 419 14.22 -25.82 -37.44
N LEU A 420 12.89 -25.76 -37.30
CA LEU A 420 12.13 -24.52 -37.26
C LEU A 420 12.52 -23.61 -36.07
N VAL A 421 12.66 -24.19 -34.86
CA VAL A 421 12.99 -23.42 -33.66
C VAL A 421 14.43 -22.94 -33.60
N TRP A 422 15.32 -23.54 -34.43
CA TRP A 422 16.70 -23.10 -34.57
C TRP A 422 16.96 -22.20 -35.80
N GLN A 423 15.95 -22.03 -36.67
CA GLN A 423 16.04 -21.15 -37.84
C GLN A 423 15.57 -19.71 -37.53
N LYS A 424 14.64 -19.52 -36.60
CA LYS A 424 14.06 -18.23 -36.26
C LYS A 424 13.60 -18.14 -34.79
N PRO A 425 13.42 -16.91 -34.24
CA PRO A 425 12.92 -16.72 -32.89
C PRO A 425 11.62 -17.48 -32.62
N LEU A 426 11.48 -18.02 -31.40
CA LEU A 426 10.32 -18.84 -30.99
C LEU A 426 8.97 -18.16 -31.28
N ILE A 427 8.89 -16.84 -31.16
CA ILE A 427 7.67 -16.09 -31.44
C ILE A 427 7.25 -16.19 -32.92
N HIS A 428 8.23 -16.13 -33.83
CA HIS A 428 7.98 -16.27 -35.27
C HIS A 428 7.74 -17.72 -35.67
N ALA A 429 8.50 -18.66 -35.11
CA ALA A 429 8.27 -20.07 -35.31
C ALA A 429 6.88 -20.54 -34.82
N ALA A 430 6.41 -19.98 -33.71
CA ALA A 430 5.08 -20.24 -33.20
C ALA A 430 3.97 -19.67 -34.08
N ALA A 431 4.17 -18.46 -34.63
CA ALA A 431 3.23 -17.84 -35.54
C ALA A 431 3.04 -18.68 -36.85
N ASP A 432 4.08 -19.26 -37.38
CA ASP A 432 4.00 -20.13 -38.59
C ASP A 432 3.14 -21.40 -38.34
N ILE A 433 3.17 -21.91 -37.12
CA ILE A 433 2.36 -23.09 -36.73
C ILE A 433 0.94 -22.66 -36.30
N GLY A 434 0.71 -21.35 -36.07
CA GLY A 434 -0.56 -20.84 -35.57
C GLY A 434 -0.76 -21.06 -34.08
N VAL A 435 0.33 -21.08 -33.28
CA VAL A 435 0.30 -21.26 -31.82
C VAL A 435 0.98 -20.10 -31.08
N SER A 436 0.85 -20.03 -29.75
CA SER A 436 1.68 -19.13 -28.95
C SER A 436 3.09 -19.70 -28.76
N ASP A 437 4.07 -18.79 -28.57
CA ASP A 437 5.45 -19.13 -28.22
C ASP A 437 5.55 -20.03 -26.96
N VAL A 438 4.70 -19.80 -25.97
CA VAL A 438 4.58 -20.64 -24.77
C VAL A 438 4.08 -22.05 -25.11
N ALA A 439 3.11 -22.18 -26.02
CA ALA A 439 2.62 -23.49 -26.46
C ALA A 439 3.68 -24.23 -27.22
N LEU A 440 4.40 -23.56 -28.14
CA LEU A 440 5.52 -24.13 -28.88
C LEU A 440 6.64 -24.60 -27.93
N LYS A 441 7.03 -23.75 -26.97
CA LYS A 441 8.04 -24.10 -25.95
C LYS A 441 7.65 -25.35 -25.16
N LYS A 442 6.40 -25.45 -24.69
CA LYS A 442 5.90 -26.62 -23.96
C LYS A 442 5.91 -27.88 -24.83
N HIS A 443 5.58 -27.76 -26.12
CA HIS A 443 5.57 -28.88 -27.05
C HIS A 443 7.00 -29.37 -27.34
N CYS A 444 7.94 -28.46 -27.55
CA CYS A 444 9.37 -28.79 -27.71
C CYS A 444 9.92 -29.51 -26.47
N VAL A 445 9.63 -29.02 -25.27
CA VAL A 445 10.04 -29.69 -24.01
C VAL A 445 9.45 -31.10 -23.92
N LYS A 446 8.17 -31.29 -24.29
CA LYS A 446 7.53 -32.61 -24.29
C LYS A 446 8.20 -33.60 -25.26
N LEU A 447 8.71 -33.09 -26.39
CA LEU A 447 9.40 -33.89 -27.41
C LEU A 447 10.92 -33.94 -27.18
N GLU A 448 11.40 -33.40 -26.06
CA GLU A 448 12.85 -33.34 -25.75
C GLU A 448 13.67 -32.65 -26.86
N ILE A 449 13.10 -31.59 -27.44
CA ILE A 449 13.80 -30.77 -28.43
C ILE A 449 14.55 -29.65 -27.67
N ALA A 450 15.87 -29.59 -27.83
CA ALA A 450 16.69 -28.52 -27.31
C ALA A 450 16.31 -27.20 -27.98
N LEU A 451 16.10 -26.17 -27.17
CA LEU A 451 15.76 -24.83 -27.64
C LEU A 451 17.00 -23.92 -27.62
N PRO A 452 17.08 -22.91 -28.51
CA PRO A 452 18.15 -21.94 -28.46
C PRO A 452 18.21 -21.26 -27.10
N PRO A 453 19.40 -20.99 -26.55
CA PRO A 453 19.54 -20.31 -25.25
C PRO A 453 19.02 -18.86 -25.27
N THR A 454 18.69 -18.34 -24.08
CA THR A 454 18.24 -16.96 -23.96
C THR A 454 19.27 -16.01 -24.54
N GLY A 455 18.85 -15.09 -25.40
CA GLY A 455 19.74 -14.13 -26.05
C GLY A 455 20.38 -14.64 -27.36
N HIS A 456 20.13 -15.88 -27.77
CA HIS A 456 20.69 -16.47 -29.02
C HIS A 456 20.44 -15.57 -30.25
N TRP A 457 19.26 -15.01 -30.38
CA TRP A 457 18.85 -14.18 -31.52
C TRP A 457 19.33 -12.72 -31.47
N ILE A 458 19.90 -12.29 -30.33
CA ILE A 458 20.47 -10.95 -30.16
C ILE A 458 21.96 -10.94 -30.51
N LYS A 459 22.62 -12.10 -30.52
CA LYS A 459 24.02 -12.24 -30.88
C LYS A 459 24.24 -12.14 -32.39
N ASP A 460 25.44 -11.69 -32.78
CA ASP A 460 25.86 -11.75 -34.19
C ASP A 460 25.77 -13.17 -34.73
N VAL A 461 25.50 -13.30 -36.04
CA VAL A 461 25.28 -14.60 -36.69
C VAL A 461 26.49 -15.54 -36.50
N ARG A 462 27.70 -14.95 -36.39
CA ARG A 462 28.97 -15.71 -36.19
C ARG A 462 29.10 -16.31 -34.79
N ASP A 463 28.40 -15.72 -33.79
CA ASP A 463 28.50 -16.13 -32.37
C ASP A 463 27.31 -16.98 -31.92
N ARG A 464 26.41 -17.34 -32.82
CA ARG A 464 25.26 -18.19 -32.53
C ARG A 464 25.68 -19.66 -32.42
N GLN A 465 25.16 -20.33 -31.39
CA GLN A 465 25.28 -21.76 -31.27
C GLN A 465 24.57 -22.44 -32.45
N GLU A 466 25.21 -23.49 -33.02
CA GLU A 466 24.57 -24.31 -34.03
C GLU A 466 23.52 -25.24 -33.39
N CYS A 467 22.60 -25.74 -34.20
CA CYS A 467 21.59 -26.70 -33.79
C CYS A 467 22.27 -28.01 -33.36
N PRO A 468 22.13 -28.48 -32.13
CA PRO A 468 22.75 -29.72 -31.65
C PRO A 468 22.19 -30.96 -32.29
#